data_9842a8f1fdbc14c052448f45bbdfad28
#
_entry.id   9842a8f1fdbc14c052448f45bbdfad28
#
_cell.length_a   1.000
_cell.length_b   1.000
_cell.length_c   1.000
_cell.angle_alpha   90.00
_cell.angle_beta   90.00
_cell.angle_gamma   90.00
#
_symmetry.space_group_name_H-M   'P 1'
#
loop_
_entity.id
_entity.type
_entity.pdbx_description
1 polymer ?
#
loop_
_entity_poly.entity_id
_entity_poly.type
_entity_poly.pdbx_seq_one_letter_code
_entity_poly.pdbx_strand_id
1 'polypeptide(L)'
;MMWNWMASALALGVTLVLYDGHPLHPEATVLWDMARDERVTVFGTSARYLALLEKAGADVAATHALPALRAICSTGSPLAPESYDYVATRVKPGVRLSSISGGTDIVSCFALGNPALPVRRGALQCLGLGMAVEVWDDAGHSVVGEAGELVCTRPFPSMP
;
A
#
# COMPACT_ATOMS: atom_id res chain seq x y z
N MET A 1 -2.92 11.62 5.06
CA MET A 1 -2.30 11.26 3.76
C MET A 1 -3.33 10.96 2.71
N MET A 2 -4.26 10.08 2.98
CA MET A 2 -5.20 9.57 1.98
C MET A 2 -6.03 10.66 1.31
N TRP A 3 -6.57 11.61 2.06
CA TRP A 3 -7.39 12.67 1.49
C TRP A 3 -6.65 13.56 0.49
N ASN A 4 -5.44 14.00 0.83
CA ASN A 4 -4.66 14.87 -0.04
C ASN A 4 -4.30 14.16 -1.35
N TRP A 5 -3.88 12.88 -1.25
CA TRP A 5 -3.59 12.05 -2.42
C TRP A 5 -4.83 11.80 -3.28
N MET A 6 -5.96 11.47 -2.66
CA MET A 6 -7.22 11.27 -3.39
C MET A 6 -7.68 12.54 -4.07
N ALA A 7 -7.66 13.68 -3.38
CA ALA A 7 -8.02 14.96 -3.99
C ALA A 7 -7.16 15.30 -5.20
N SER A 8 -5.85 15.06 -5.13
CA SER A 8 -4.92 15.25 -6.24
C SER A 8 -5.23 14.33 -7.42
N ALA A 9 -5.67 13.11 -7.17
CA ALA A 9 -5.99 12.14 -8.21
C ALA A 9 -7.19 12.58 -9.08
N LEU A 10 -8.11 13.38 -8.52
CA LEU A 10 -9.24 13.94 -9.28
C LEU A 10 -8.79 14.83 -10.45
N ALA A 11 -7.64 15.50 -10.31
CA ALA A 11 -7.07 16.32 -11.39
C ALA A 11 -6.66 15.49 -12.62
N LEU A 12 -6.52 14.19 -12.46
CA LEU A 12 -6.19 13.22 -13.51
C LEU A 12 -7.44 12.47 -14.03
N GLY A 13 -8.65 12.90 -13.62
CA GLY A 13 -9.89 12.25 -14.01
C GLY A 13 -10.12 10.87 -13.38
N VAL A 14 -9.45 10.59 -12.26
CA VAL A 14 -9.62 9.34 -11.52
C VAL A 14 -10.97 9.34 -10.79
N THR A 15 -11.71 8.25 -10.89
CA THR A 15 -12.90 8.02 -10.06
C THR A 15 -12.47 7.54 -8.68
N LEU A 16 -12.92 8.22 -7.62
CA LEU A 16 -12.69 7.83 -6.25
C LEU A 16 -13.88 7.03 -5.71
N VAL A 17 -13.61 5.87 -5.15
CA VAL A 17 -14.60 5.07 -4.42
C VAL A 17 -14.30 5.21 -2.93
N LEU A 18 -15.25 5.74 -2.18
CA LEU A 18 -15.13 5.96 -0.75
C LEU A 18 -16.11 5.04 -0.02
N TYR A 19 -15.64 4.41 1.02
CA TYR A 19 -16.45 3.56 1.87
C TYR A 19 -16.58 4.19 3.27
N ASP A 20 -17.81 4.53 3.64
CA ASP A 20 -18.14 5.03 4.97
C ASP A 20 -18.83 3.93 5.78
N GLY A 21 -18.02 3.04 6.32
CA GLY A 21 -18.51 1.90 7.10
C GLY A 21 -17.37 1.16 7.79
N HIS A 22 -17.74 0.15 8.58
CA HIS A 22 -16.77 -0.70 9.23
C HIS A 22 -16.22 -1.75 8.22
N PRO A 23 -14.91 -1.84 8.01
CA PRO A 23 -14.32 -2.66 6.92
C PRO A 23 -14.50 -4.17 7.06
N LEU A 24 -14.98 -4.63 8.22
CA LEU A 24 -15.24 -6.05 8.52
C LEU A 24 -16.71 -6.31 8.87
N HIS A 25 -17.60 -5.37 8.60
CA HIS A 25 -19.03 -5.53 8.92
C HIS A 25 -19.88 -5.16 7.68
N PRO A 26 -20.94 -5.92 7.36
CA PRO A 26 -21.43 -7.13 8.05
C PRO A 26 -20.52 -8.34 7.91
N GLU A 27 -19.66 -8.39 6.90
CA GLU A 27 -18.73 -9.48 6.63
C GLU A 27 -17.32 -8.97 6.36
N ALA A 28 -16.32 -9.82 6.61
CA ALA A 28 -14.91 -9.46 6.40
C ALA A 28 -14.58 -9.11 4.93
N THR A 29 -15.42 -9.55 3.99
CA THR A 29 -15.25 -9.37 2.54
C THR A 29 -15.99 -8.16 1.96
N VAL A 30 -16.70 -7.37 2.78
CA VAL A 30 -17.54 -6.24 2.30
C VAL A 30 -16.79 -5.25 1.40
N LEU A 31 -15.51 -4.99 1.66
CA LEU A 31 -14.71 -4.11 0.81
C LEU A 31 -14.35 -4.77 -0.54
N TRP A 32 -14.33 -6.09 -0.60
CA TRP A 32 -14.09 -6.83 -1.85
C TRP A 32 -15.35 -6.91 -2.69
N ASP A 33 -16.53 -6.96 -2.07
CA ASP A 33 -17.80 -6.77 -2.77
C ASP A 33 -17.83 -5.41 -3.46
N MET A 34 -17.55 -4.34 -2.72
CA MET A 34 -17.43 -2.99 -3.27
C MET A 34 -16.38 -2.92 -4.39
N ALA A 35 -15.22 -3.53 -4.19
CA ALA A 35 -14.15 -3.51 -5.19
C ALA A 35 -14.55 -4.24 -6.49
N ARG A 36 -15.35 -5.31 -6.40
CA ARG A 36 -15.92 -6.02 -7.54
C ARG A 36 -16.96 -5.16 -8.26
N ASP A 37 -17.93 -4.64 -7.51
CA ASP A 37 -19.11 -3.97 -8.06
C ASP A 37 -18.74 -2.62 -8.70
N GLU A 38 -17.84 -1.86 -8.07
CA GLU A 38 -17.31 -0.59 -8.57
C GLU A 38 -16.11 -0.77 -9.53
N ARG A 39 -15.72 -2.00 -9.83
CA ARG A 39 -14.61 -2.33 -10.73
C ARG A 39 -13.32 -1.60 -10.36
N VAL A 40 -13.00 -1.60 -9.08
CA VAL A 40 -11.82 -0.93 -8.53
C VAL A 40 -10.54 -1.44 -9.20
N THR A 41 -9.72 -0.54 -9.68
CA THR A 41 -8.44 -0.85 -10.35
C THR A 41 -7.25 -0.77 -9.41
N VAL A 42 -7.31 0.11 -8.42
CA VAL A 42 -6.30 0.28 -7.36
C VAL A 42 -7.01 0.30 -6.03
N PHE A 43 -6.66 -0.63 -5.15
CA PHE A 43 -7.26 -0.78 -3.83
C PHE A 43 -6.26 -0.33 -2.76
N GLY A 44 -6.57 0.76 -2.08
CA GLY A 44 -5.77 1.29 -0.96
C GLY A 44 -6.26 0.75 0.37
N THR A 45 -5.37 0.22 1.19
CA THR A 45 -5.71 -0.37 2.49
C THR A 45 -4.57 -0.25 3.50
N SER A 46 -4.73 -0.88 4.66
CA SER A 46 -3.70 -0.97 5.69
C SER A 46 -3.16 -2.40 5.84
N ALA A 47 -1.93 -2.53 6.30
CA ALA A 47 -1.35 -3.82 6.65
C ALA A 47 -2.21 -4.56 7.70
N ARG A 48 -2.79 -3.80 8.65
CA ARG A 48 -3.69 -4.36 9.66
C ARG A 48 -4.94 -5.00 9.06
N TYR A 49 -5.55 -4.37 8.06
CA TYR A 49 -6.73 -4.95 7.40
C TYR A 49 -6.41 -6.28 6.74
N LEU A 50 -5.29 -6.35 6.00
CA LEU A 50 -4.85 -7.59 5.35
C LEU A 50 -4.59 -8.70 6.38
N ALA A 51 -3.91 -8.37 7.48
CA ALA A 51 -3.66 -9.33 8.57
C ALA A 51 -4.96 -9.80 9.26
N LEU A 52 -5.96 -8.94 9.39
CA LEU A 52 -7.26 -9.33 9.95
C LEU A 52 -8.03 -10.27 9.01
N LEU A 53 -7.99 -10.04 7.70
CA LEU A 53 -8.57 -10.94 6.70
C LEU A 53 -7.89 -12.31 6.72
N GLU A 54 -6.56 -12.33 6.76
CA GLU A 54 -5.77 -13.54 6.85
C GLU A 54 -6.13 -14.34 8.11
N LYS A 55 -6.20 -13.67 9.26
CA LYS A 55 -6.60 -14.27 10.53
C LYS A 55 -8.05 -14.79 10.51
N ALA A 56 -8.95 -14.13 9.80
CA ALA A 56 -10.32 -14.56 9.62
C ALA A 56 -10.44 -15.73 8.62
N GLY A 57 -9.37 -16.13 7.96
CA GLY A 57 -9.36 -17.19 6.96
C GLY A 57 -10.12 -16.84 5.68
N ALA A 58 -10.30 -15.55 5.39
CA ALA A 58 -11.04 -15.09 4.22
C ALA A 58 -10.34 -15.53 2.92
N ASP A 59 -11.09 -16.17 2.03
CA ASP A 59 -10.61 -16.58 0.69
C ASP A 59 -11.32 -15.75 -0.37
N VAL A 60 -10.80 -14.53 -0.56
CA VAL A 60 -11.35 -13.58 -1.53
C VAL A 60 -11.23 -14.12 -2.96
N ALA A 61 -10.12 -14.80 -3.29
CA ALA A 61 -9.91 -15.37 -4.61
C ALA A 61 -10.96 -16.42 -4.99
N ALA A 62 -11.45 -17.18 -4.01
CA ALA A 62 -12.48 -18.19 -4.23
C ALA A 62 -13.89 -17.59 -4.38
N THR A 63 -14.14 -16.42 -3.80
CA THR A 63 -15.49 -15.84 -3.69
C THR A 63 -15.71 -14.61 -4.56
N HIS A 64 -14.64 -13.91 -4.98
CA HIS A 64 -14.72 -12.65 -5.71
C HIS A 64 -13.90 -12.67 -7.00
N ALA A 65 -14.56 -12.51 -8.13
CA ALA A 65 -13.87 -12.20 -9.38
C ALA A 65 -13.52 -10.71 -9.40
N LEU A 66 -12.22 -10.38 -9.38
CA LEU A 66 -11.71 -9.00 -9.38
C LEU A 66 -10.92 -8.68 -10.66
N PRO A 67 -11.53 -8.79 -11.87
CA PRO A 67 -10.79 -8.67 -13.13
C PRO A 67 -10.19 -7.28 -13.33
N ALA A 68 -10.82 -6.24 -12.80
CA ALA A 68 -10.36 -4.86 -12.94
C ALA A 68 -9.19 -4.52 -11.99
N LEU A 69 -9.05 -5.23 -10.87
CA LEU A 69 -8.04 -4.92 -9.86
C LEU A 69 -6.62 -5.19 -10.39
N ARG A 70 -5.78 -4.18 -10.40
CA ARG A 70 -4.39 -4.22 -10.89
C ARG A 70 -3.35 -4.04 -9.80
N ALA A 71 -3.70 -3.32 -8.73
CA ALA A 71 -2.79 -3.05 -7.64
C ALA A 71 -3.51 -2.98 -6.30
N ILE A 72 -2.82 -3.42 -5.25
CA ILE A 72 -3.18 -3.20 -3.86
C ILE A 72 -2.05 -2.40 -3.23
N CYS A 73 -2.39 -1.29 -2.57
CA CYS A 73 -1.43 -0.45 -1.86
C CYS A 73 -1.68 -0.58 -0.35
N SER A 74 -0.66 -0.94 0.40
CA SER A 74 -0.72 -1.12 1.86
C SER A 74 0.15 -0.11 2.58
N THR A 75 -0.39 0.54 3.61
CA THR A 75 0.32 1.53 4.42
C THR A 75 -0.12 1.50 5.88
N GLY A 76 0.41 2.42 6.71
CA GLY A 76 0.06 2.61 8.12
C GLY A 76 0.89 1.77 9.09
N SER A 77 1.51 0.71 8.63
CA SER A 77 2.51 -0.09 9.32
C SER A 77 3.27 -0.96 8.32
N PRO A 78 4.43 -1.52 8.67
CA PRO A 78 5.12 -2.50 7.85
C PRO A 78 4.20 -3.68 7.50
N LEU A 79 4.23 -4.09 6.24
CA LEU A 79 3.49 -5.25 5.78
C LEU A 79 4.29 -6.52 6.05
N ALA A 80 3.73 -7.43 6.84
CA ALA A 80 4.39 -8.68 7.17
C ALA A 80 4.60 -9.56 5.92
N PRO A 81 5.70 -10.30 5.83
CA PRO A 81 5.97 -11.19 4.69
C PRO A 81 4.83 -12.18 4.41
N GLU A 82 4.18 -12.71 5.44
CA GLU A 82 3.04 -13.64 5.34
C GLU A 82 1.85 -13.02 4.61
N SER A 83 1.60 -11.73 4.82
CA SER A 83 0.53 -11.01 4.13
C SER A 83 0.76 -10.89 2.61
N TYR A 84 2.02 -10.92 2.13
CA TYR A 84 2.31 -11.03 0.69
C TYR A 84 1.85 -12.38 0.15
N ASP A 85 2.14 -13.46 0.89
CA ASP A 85 1.75 -14.82 0.51
C ASP A 85 0.21 -14.94 0.53
N TYR A 86 -0.44 -14.41 1.56
CA TYR A 86 -1.90 -14.36 1.66
C TYR A 86 -2.52 -13.64 0.46
N VAL A 87 -2.06 -12.44 0.14
CA VAL A 87 -2.59 -11.67 -1.00
C VAL A 87 -2.40 -12.42 -2.31
N ALA A 88 -1.23 -13.01 -2.53
CA ALA A 88 -0.92 -13.73 -3.76
C ALA A 88 -1.74 -15.02 -3.94
N THR A 89 -2.16 -15.67 -2.85
CA THR A 89 -2.84 -16.96 -2.89
C THR A 89 -4.34 -16.89 -2.60
N ARG A 90 -4.75 -15.96 -1.72
CA ARG A 90 -6.12 -15.91 -1.18
C ARG A 90 -6.89 -14.63 -1.53
N VAL A 91 -6.22 -13.61 -2.10
CA VAL A 91 -6.90 -12.39 -2.54
C VAL A 91 -6.96 -12.32 -4.06
N LYS A 92 -5.82 -12.22 -4.71
CA LYS A 92 -5.75 -12.24 -6.18
C LYS A 92 -4.36 -12.66 -6.65
N PRO A 93 -4.21 -13.83 -7.28
CA PRO A 93 -2.96 -14.22 -7.93
C PRO A 93 -2.51 -13.18 -8.96
N GLY A 94 -1.22 -12.84 -8.94
CA GLY A 94 -0.62 -11.92 -9.89
C GLY A 94 -0.96 -10.43 -9.70
N VAL A 95 -1.71 -10.06 -8.67
CA VAL A 95 -1.93 -8.64 -8.35
C VAL A 95 -0.64 -8.02 -7.84
N ARG A 96 -0.36 -6.77 -8.25
CA ARG A 96 0.77 -6.02 -7.70
C ARG A 96 0.44 -5.54 -6.29
N LEU A 97 1.15 -6.05 -5.30
CA LEU A 97 1.05 -5.60 -3.92
C LEU A 97 2.19 -4.63 -3.62
N SER A 98 1.85 -3.40 -3.28
CA SER A 98 2.81 -2.36 -2.97
C SER A 98 2.68 -1.97 -1.50
N SER A 99 3.66 -2.32 -0.69
CA SER A 99 3.83 -1.72 0.63
C SER A 99 4.45 -0.34 0.45
N ILE A 100 3.94 0.66 1.15
CA ILE A 100 4.39 2.03 1.03
C ILE A 100 4.73 2.60 2.41
N SER A 101 5.78 3.41 2.47
CA SER A 101 6.19 4.19 3.63
C SER A 101 6.12 5.66 3.29
N GLY A 102 5.30 6.41 4.01
CA GLY A 102 5.09 7.83 3.76
C GLY A 102 4.29 8.47 4.88
N GLY A 103 3.94 9.73 4.71
CA GLY A 103 3.22 10.49 5.71
C GLY A 103 2.15 11.42 5.15
N THR A 104 1.20 11.77 6.01
CA THR A 104 0.15 12.74 5.69
C THR A 104 0.75 14.11 5.37
N ASP A 105 1.71 14.53 6.17
CA ASP A 105 2.30 15.87 6.08
C ASP A 105 3.07 16.11 4.79
N ILE A 106 3.73 15.06 4.30
CA ILE A 106 4.52 15.15 3.06
C ILE A 106 3.70 14.93 1.79
N VAL A 107 2.44 14.51 1.90
CA VAL A 107 1.55 14.15 0.75
C VAL A 107 2.26 13.26 -0.27
N SER A 108 3.12 12.38 0.19
CA SER A 108 4.00 11.56 -0.65
C SER A 108 4.47 10.32 0.12
N CYS A 109 5.32 9.52 -0.53
CA CYS A 109 5.94 8.36 0.08
C CYS A 109 7.45 8.44 -0.05
N PHE A 110 8.17 8.14 1.04
CA PHE A 110 9.62 7.97 1.03
C PHE A 110 10.02 6.71 0.25
N ALA A 111 9.23 5.65 0.39
CA ALA A 111 9.38 4.43 -0.39
C ALA A 111 8.00 3.90 -0.81
N LEU A 112 7.91 3.34 -2.00
CA LEU A 112 6.65 2.97 -2.63
C LEU A 112 6.79 1.85 -3.66
N GLY A 113 5.67 1.45 -4.25
CA GLY A 113 5.62 0.48 -5.34
C GLY A 113 5.99 1.09 -6.69
N ASN A 114 6.59 0.27 -7.54
CA ASN A 114 6.93 0.63 -8.91
C ASN A 114 6.40 -0.43 -9.88
N PRO A 115 5.57 -0.07 -10.88
CA PRO A 115 5.01 -1.03 -11.83
C PRO A 115 6.04 -1.73 -12.72
N ALA A 116 7.23 -1.15 -12.88
CA ALA A 116 8.32 -1.70 -13.69
C ALA A 116 9.24 -2.64 -12.91
N LEU A 117 9.08 -2.74 -11.59
CA LEU A 117 9.93 -3.57 -10.74
C LEU A 117 9.15 -4.77 -10.18
N PRO A 118 9.83 -5.90 -9.92
CA PRO A 118 9.20 -7.04 -9.27
C PRO A 118 8.83 -6.72 -7.83
N VAL A 119 7.70 -7.26 -7.38
CA VAL A 119 7.34 -7.26 -5.95
C VAL A 119 8.18 -8.30 -5.23
N ARG A 120 8.85 -7.90 -4.16
CA ARG A 120 9.62 -8.79 -3.29
C ARG A 120 8.92 -8.90 -1.94
N ARG A 121 8.74 -10.12 -1.50
CA ARG A 121 8.13 -10.47 -0.20
C ARG A 121 8.85 -9.74 0.94
N GLY A 122 8.10 -8.99 1.75
CA GLY A 122 8.61 -8.28 2.91
C GLY A 122 9.46 -7.04 2.62
N ALA A 123 9.49 -6.55 1.36
CA ALA A 123 10.30 -5.39 0.99
C ALA A 123 9.46 -4.26 0.36
N LEU A 124 9.91 -3.03 0.57
CA LEU A 124 9.50 -1.88 -0.24
C LEU A 124 10.28 -1.91 -1.56
N GLN A 125 9.61 -1.59 -2.69
CA GLN A 125 10.20 -1.81 -4.01
C GLN A 125 11.27 -0.79 -4.38
N CYS A 126 11.03 0.49 -4.10
CA CYS A 126 11.96 1.57 -4.44
C CYS A 126 11.68 2.83 -3.63
N LEU A 127 12.62 3.75 -3.68
CA LEU A 127 12.45 5.10 -3.14
C LEU A 127 11.42 5.90 -3.96
N GLY A 128 10.73 6.83 -3.31
CA GLY A 128 9.82 7.76 -3.95
C GLY A 128 10.55 8.68 -4.92
N LEU A 129 9.87 9.04 -6.01
CA LEU A 129 10.43 9.97 -6.98
C LEU A 129 10.68 11.34 -6.33
N GLY A 130 11.88 11.86 -6.49
CA GLY A 130 12.29 13.14 -5.90
C GLY A 130 12.64 13.07 -4.41
N MET A 131 12.63 11.89 -3.80
CA MET A 131 12.97 11.67 -2.40
C MET A 131 14.43 11.24 -2.25
N ALA A 132 15.22 12.04 -1.54
CA ALA A 132 16.61 11.71 -1.17
C ALA A 132 16.60 10.96 0.17
N VAL A 133 16.27 9.69 0.15
CA VAL A 133 16.11 8.86 1.34
C VAL A 133 17.33 8.00 1.58
N GLU A 134 17.78 7.95 2.81
CA GLU A 134 18.89 7.13 3.29
C GLU A 134 18.50 6.42 4.58
N VAL A 135 19.29 5.45 4.97
CA VAL A 135 19.25 4.83 6.31
C VAL A 135 20.50 5.23 7.06
N TRP A 136 20.33 5.77 8.24
CA TRP A 136 21.44 6.26 9.06
C TRP A 136 21.59 5.43 10.34
N ASP A 137 22.83 5.21 10.74
CA ASP A 137 23.16 4.63 12.04
C ASP A 137 23.00 5.67 13.18
N ASP A 138 23.20 5.25 14.43
CA ASP A 138 23.10 6.10 15.61
C ASP A 138 24.15 7.21 15.64
N ALA A 139 25.22 7.10 14.84
CA ALA A 139 26.26 8.12 14.70
C ALA A 139 25.95 9.13 13.57
N GLY A 140 24.86 8.95 12.83
CA GLY A 140 24.44 9.82 11.75
C GLY A 140 25.14 9.53 10.42
N HIS A 141 25.72 8.36 10.25
CA HIS A 141 26.33 7.94 8.98
C HIS A 141 25.33 7.11 8.16
N SER A 142 25.34 7.33 6.84
CA SER A 142 24.55 6.52 5.91
C SER A 142 25.07 5.08 5.84
N VAL A 143 24.16 4.12 6.02
CA VAL A 143 24.45 2.68 6.00
C VAL A 143 23.59 1.96 4.97
N VAL A 144 24.09 0.83 4.45
CA VAL A 144 23.41 -0.03 3.51
C VAL A 144 23.53 -1.49 3.96
N GLY A 145 22.38 -2.19 3.99
CA GLY A 145 22.33 -3.59 4.44
C GLY A 145 22.32 -3.75 5.96
N GLU A 146 22.21 -2.67 6.70
CA GLU A 146 22.12 -2.61 8.14
C GLU A 146 20.83 -1.92 8.57
N ALA A 147 20.38 -2.17 9.80
CA ALA A 147 19.24 -1.48 10.38
C ALA A 147 19.65 -0.08 10.84
N GLY A 148 18.74 0.89 10.69
CA GLY A 148 18.95 2.26 11.13
C GLY A 148 17.71 3.11 10.94
N GLU A 149 17.83 4.42 11.13
CA GLU A 149 16.77 5.39 10.96
C GLU A 149 16.59 5.79 9.49
N LEU A 150 15.33 5.77 9.02
CA LEU A 150 15.00 6.26 7.68
C LEU A 150 14.95 7.79 7.69
N VAL A 151 15.81 8.42 6.94
CA VAL A 151 15.93 9.89 6.87
C VAL A 151 15.76 10.38 5.43
N CYS A 152 15.11 11.54 5.28
CA CYS A 152 15.06 12.26 4.01
C CYS A 152 16.04 13.44 4.10
N THR A 153 17.12 13.38 3.31
CA THR A 153 18.29 14.25 3.46
C THR A 153 18.23 15.54 2.63
N ARG A 154 17.19 15.70 1.80
CA ARG A 154 17.00 16.90 0.96
C ARG A 154 15.54 17.33 0.91
N PRO A 155 15.28 18.62 0.68
CA PRO A 155 13.92 19.10 0.41
C PRO A 155 13.31 18.44 -0.82
N PHE A 156 11.98 18.31 -0.82
CA PHE A 156 11.19 17.76 -1.91
C PHE A 156 9.93 18.62 -2.15
N PRO A 157 9.26 18.52 -3.32
CA PRO A 157 8.21 19.47 -3.74
C PRO A 157 7.03 19.62 -2.77
N SER A 158 6.67 18.56 -2.04
CA SER A 158 5.55 18.56 -1.09
C SER A 158 6.01 18.62 0.38
N MET A 159 7.24 19.02 0.62
CA MET A 159 7.76 19.25 1.98
C MET A 159 6.97 20.37 2.67
N PRO A 160 6.47 20.18 3.92
CA PRO A 160 5.78 21.20 4.69
C PRO A 160 6.67 22.36 5.08
#